data_18c230201239752b2c4b1df8a18b8a8c
#
_entry.id   18c230201239752b2c4b1df8a18b8a8c
#
_cell.length_a   1.000
_cell.length_b   1.000
_cell.length_c   1.000
_cell.angle_alpha   90.00
_cell.angle_beta   90.00
_cell.angle_gamma   90.00
#
_symmetry.space_group_name_H-M   'P 1'
#
loop_
_entity.id
_entity.type
_entity.pdbx_description
1 polymer ?
#
loop_
_entity_poly.entity_id
_entity_poly.type
_entity_poly.pdbx_seq_one_letter_code
_entity_poly.pdbx_strand_id
1 'polypeptide(L)'
;MYKRQYVNRLKKDFQDLEIIINGGITSTDQIKEHLENVDGVMIGRSIYHSPYMLADIENKIFNNSKVLTRQEVVEKLIEYVKEEIKKGTRLNQIMRHTLGLFHGQTGSSFWKRYLSENMLSLIHI
;
A
#
# COMPACT_ATOMS: atom_id res chain seq x y z
N MET A 1 -3.91 22.46 2.56
CA MET A 1 -4.06 22.96 1.18
C MET A 1 -2.89 23.84 0.72
N TYR A 2 -2.45 24.80 1.52
CA TYR A 2 -1.34 25.72 1.16
C TYR A 2 0.04 25.05 0.95
N LYS A 3 0.35 23.97 1.66
CA LYS A 3 1.68 23.31 1.59
C LYS A 3 2.01 22.69 0.23
N ARG A 4 1.00 22.17 -0.50
CA ARG A 4 1.21 21.57 -1.83
C ARG A 4 1.63 22.59 -2.89
N GLN A 5 1.12 23.81 -2.79
CA GLN A 5 1.48 24.91 -3.69
C GLN A 5 2.95 25.31 -3.55
N TYR A 6 3.51 25.25 -2.33
CA TYR A 6 4.92 25.50 -2.10
C TYR A 6 5.83 24.45 -2.74
N VAL A 7 5.42 23.17 -2.72
CA VAL A 7 6.18 22.09 -3.36
C VAL A 7 6.22 22.26 -4.87
N ASN A 8 5.08 22.58 -5.48
CA ASN A 8 5.00 22.83 -6.92
C ASN A 8 5.81 24.06 -7.34
N ARG A 9 5.81 25.12 -6.51
CA ARG A 9 6.64 26.30 -6.74
C ARG A 9 8.12 25.98 -6.61
N LEU A 10 8.49 25.18 -5.60
CA LEU A 10 9.87 24.74 -5.42
C LEU A 10 10.41 24.00 -6.65
N LYS A 11 9.59 23.12 -7.25
CA LYS A 11 9.98 22.42 -8.49
C LYS A 11 10.18 23.35 -9.67
N LYS A 12 9.35 24.41 -9.77
CA LYS A 12 9.53 25.44 -10.82
C LYS A 12 10.79 26.26 -10.64
N ASP A 13 11.12 26.58 -9.40
CA ASP A 13 12.31 27.38 -9.06
C ASP A 13 13.61 26.56 -9.16
N PHE A 14 13.54 25.24 -8.92
CA PHE A 14 14.67 24.30 -8.91
C PHE A 14 14.40 23.10 -9.81
N GLN A 15 14.37 23.31 -11.12
CA GLN A 15 14.00 22.28 -12.11
C GLN A 15 14.95 21.07 -12.13
N ASP A 16 16.22 21.28 -11.80
CA ASP A 16 17.26 20.23 -11.79
C ASP A 16 17.19 19.32 -10.55
N LEU A 17 16.43 19.71 -9.52
CA LEU A 17 16.25 18.88 -8.33
C LEU A 17 15.12 17.86 -8.55
N GLU A 18 15.36 16.63 -8.10
CA GLU A 18 14.32 15.62 -7.97
C GLU A 18 13.45 15.96 -6.75
N ILE A 19 12.16 16.21 -6.99
CA ILE A 19 11.21 16.60 -5.95
C ILE A 19 10.08 15.58 -5.87
N ILE A 20 9.94 14.98 -4.69
CA ILE A 20 8.91 13.98 -4.37
C ILE A 20 7.95 14.60 -3.37
N ILE A 21 6.67 14.69 -3.75
CA ILE A 21 5.62 15.21 -2.86
C ILE A 21 5.09 14.14 -1.92
N ASN A 22 4.85 14.50 -0.67
CA ASN A 22 4.21 13.67 0.34
C ASN A 22 3.07 14.44 1.01
N GLY A 23 2.01 13.73 1.38
CA GLY A 23 0.95 14.26 2.25
C GLY A 23 -0.46 14.12 1.69
N GLY A 24 -1.27 13.32 2.38
CA GLY A 24 -2.71 13.22 2.18
C GLY A 24 -3.16 12.71 0.79
N ILE A 25 -2.33 11.91 0.13
CA ILE A 25 -2.63 11.33 -1.19
C ILE A 25 -3.40 10.02 -0.96
N THR A 26 -4.60 9.93 -1.53
CA THR A 26 -5.56 8.84 -1.28
C THR A 26 -6.11 8.20 -2.55
N SER A 27 -5.77 8.71 -3.73
CA SER A 27 -6.28 8.19 -5.01
C SER A 27 -5.25 8.26 -6.12
N THR A 28 -5.43 7.42 -7.13
CA THR A 28 -4.59 7.43 -8.36
C THR A 28 -4.77 8.72 -9.16
N ASP A 29 -5.93 9.36 -9.12
CA ASP A 29 -6.16 10.64 -9.80
C ASP A 29 -5.33 11.75 -9.18
N GLN A 30 -5.23 11.80 -7.85
CA GLN A 30 -4.33 12.73 -7.16
C GLN A 30 -2.86 12.46 -7.47
N ILE A 31 -2.46 11.19 -7.63
CA ILE A 31 -1.11 10.84 -8.05
C ILE A 31 -0.81 11.42 -9.43
N LYS A 32 -1.71 11.22 -10.40
CA LYS A 32 -1.56 11.75 -11.76
C LYS A 32 -1.43 13.27 -11.75
N GLU A 33 -2.30 13.96 -11.03
CA GLU A 33 -2.28 15.41 -10.89
C GLU A 33 -0.94 15.91 -10.33
N HIS A 34 -0.41 15.25 -9.29
CA HIS A 34 0.88 15.63 -8.73
C HIS A 34 2.04 15.37 -9.68
N LEU A 35 2.05 14.26 -10.40
CA LEU A 35 3.10 13.91 -11.36
C LEU A 35 3.19 14.86 -12.56
N GLU A 36 2.17 15.68 -12.80
CA GLU A 36 2.26 16.79 -13.78
C GLU A 36 3.19 17.91 -13.31
N ASN A 37 3.45 18.04 -12.01
CA ASN A 37 4.15 19.16 -11.41
C ASN A 37 5.47 18.78 -10.70
N VAL A 38 5.62 17.52 -10.29
CA VAL A 38 6.79 17.02 -9.53
C VAL A 38 7.24 15.66 -10.08
N ASP A 39 8.43 15.22 -9.66
CA ASP A 39 9.07 14.02 -10.22
C ASP A 39 8.55 12.73 -9.59
N GLY A 40 8.00 12.79 -8.39
CA GLY A 40 7.52 11.62 -7.69
C GLY A 40 6.51 11.92 -6.60
N VAL A 41 5.87 10.86 -6.12
CA VAL A 41 4.82 10.90 -5.10
C VAL A 41 5.12 9.86 -4.04
N MET A 42 5.09 10.26 -2.77
CA MET A 42 5.19 9.36 -1.62
C MET A 42 3.80 9.16 -1.01
N ILE A 43 3.41 7.90 -0.81
CA ILE A 43 2.13 7.54 -0.22
C ILE A 43 2.39 6.67 1.01
N GLY A 44 1.93 7.10 2.16
CA GLY A 44 2.09 6.38 3.43
C GLY A 44 0.80 5.71 3.89
N ARG A 45 0.01 6.44 4.65
CA ARG A 45 -1.18 5.91 5.36
C ARG A 45 -2.21 5.24 4.45
N SER A 46 -2.44 5.77 3.25
CA SER A 46 -3.42 5.21 2.32
C SER A 46 -3.03 3.80 1.86
N ILE A 47 -1.76 3.58 1.55
CA ILE A 47 -1.25 2.25 1.19
C ILE A 47 -1.30 1.30 2.39
N TYR A 48 -1.00 1.79 3.61
CA TYR A 48 -1.07 0.96 4.80
C TYR A 48 -2.51 0.50 5.10
N HIS A 49 -3.49 1.39 4.95
CA HIS A 49 -4.91 1.05 5.17
C HIS A 49 -5.54 0.25 4.04
N SER A 50 -5.06 0.44 2.82
CA SER A 50 -5.56 -0.22 1.61
C SER A 50 -4.40 -0.64 0.70
N PRO A 51 -3.64 -1.70 1.05
CA PRO A 51 -2.43 -2.10 0.31
C PRO A 51 -2.72 -2.44 -1.15
N TYR A 52 -3.90 -2.94 -1.46
CA TYR A 52 -4.28 -3.29 -2.84
C TYR A 52 -4.42 -2.07 -3.77
N MET A 53 -4.38 -0.85 -3.23
CA MET A 53 -4.24 0.37 -4.03
C MET A 53 -2.98 0.34 -4.91
N LEU A 54 -1.94 -0.40 -4.52
CA LEU A 54 -0.75 -0.60 -5.34
C LEU A 54 -1.06 -1.27 -6.69
N ALA A 55 -2.03 -2.17 -6.75
CA ALA A 55 -2.48 -2.78 -7.99
C ALA A 55 -3.11 -1.75 -8.96
N ASP A 56 -3.90 -0.81 -8.42
CA ASP A 56 -4.44 0.30 -9.20
C ASP A 56 -3.34 1.25 -9.69
N ILE A 57 -2.32 1.49 -8.87
CA ILE A 57 -1.17 2.32 -9.24
C ILE A 57 -0.38 1.64 -10.36
N GLU A 58 -0.07 0.35 -10.23
CA GLU A 58 0.60 -0.42 -11.26
C GLU A 58 -0.14 -0.35 -12.61
N ASN A 59 -1.45 -0.54 -12.57
CA ASN A 59 -2.26 -0.49 -13.79
C ASN A 59 -2.38 0.93 -14.37
N LYS A 60 -2.76 1.92 -13.54
CA LYS A 60 -3.17 3.25 -14.02
C LYS A 60 -2.01 4.23 -14.20
N ILE A 61 -0.92 4.05 -13.46
CA ILE A 61 0.26 4.95 -13.51
C ILE A 61 1.36 4.32 -14.35
N PHE A 62 1.68 3.05 -14.12
CA PHE A 62 2.76 2.33 -14.81
C PHE A 62 2.27 1.54 -16.03
N ASN A 63 0.98 1.59 -16.36
CA ASN A 63 0.36 0.88 -17.48
C ASN A 63 0.63 -0.64 -17.48
N ASN A 64 0.79 -1.22 -16.29
CA ASN A 64 0.96 -2.66 -16.15
C ASN A 64 -0.41 -3.36 -16.20
N SER A 65 -0.69 -4.06 -17.29
CA SER A 65 -1.94 -4.82 -17.45
C SER A 65 -1.98 -6.14 -16.68
N LYS A 66 -0.82 -6.63 -16.23
CA LYS A 66 -0.67 -7.91 -15.51
C LYS A 66 -0.59 -7.71 -14.01
N VAL A 67 -1.61 -7.11 -13.42
CA VAL A 67 -1.69 -6.93 -11.96
C VAL A 67 -2.22 -8.18 -11.30
N LEU A 68 -1.63 -8.54 -10.15
CA LEU A 68 -2.09 -9.66 -9.34
C LEU A 68 -3.49 -9.38 -8.76
N THR A 69 -4.34 -10.39 -8.77
CA THR A 69 -5.59 -10.38 -8.00
C THR A 69 -5.29 -10.43 -6.49
N ARG A 70 -6.27 -10.06 -5.66
CA ARG A 70 -6.12 -10.19 -4.19
C ARG A 70 -5.85 -11.64 -3.77
N GLN A 71 -6.45 -12.61 -4.45
CA GLN A 71 -6.22 -14.02 -4.17
C GLN A 71 -4.77 -14.42 -4.46
N GLU A 72 -4.23 -14.04 -5.59
CA GLU A 72 -2.82 -14.29 -5.94
C GLU A 72 -1.86 -13.59 -4.96
N VAL A 73 -2.22 -12.40 -4.48
CA VAL A 73 -1.45 -11.72 -3.43
C VAL A 73 -1.47 -12.52 -2.13
N VAL A 74 -2.64 -13.07 -1.73
CA VAL A 74 -2.74 -13.93 -0.53
C VAL A 74 -1.90 -15.19 -0.68
N GLU A 75 -1.91 -15.84 -1.84
CA GLU A 75 -1.10 -17.03 -2.11
C GLU A 75 0.41 -16.73 -1.93
N LYS A 76 0.89 -15.64 -2.49
CA LYS A 76 2.28 -15.18 -2.30
C LYS A 76 2.57 -14.79 -0.85
N LEU A 77 1.63 -14.18 -0.17
CA LEU A 77 1.74 -13.85 1.25
C LEU A 77 1.89 -15.12 2.10
N ILE A 78 1.17 -16.18 1.80
CA ILE A 78 1.27 -17.46 2.50
C ILE A 78 2.68 -18.04 2.35
N GLU A 79 3.23 -18.01 1.15
CA GLU A 79 4.61 -18.46 0.91
C GLU A 79 5.62 -17.65 1.73
N TYR A 80 5.52 -16.33 1.70
CA TYR A 80 6.36 -15.43 2.48
C TYR A 80 6.25 -15.69 3.99
N VAL A 81 5.02 -15.85 4.49
CA VAL A 81 4.76 -16.13 5.91
C VAL A 81 5.42 -17.45 6.35
N LYS A 82 5.33 -18.50 5.53
CA LYS A 82 5.97 -19.78 5.81
C LYS A 82 7.49 -19.64 5.94
N GLU A 83 8.11 -18.89 5.07
CA GLU A 83 9.56 -18.64 5.11
C GLU A 83 9.96 -17.82 6.36
N GLU A 84 9.19 -16.79 6.70
CA GLU A 84 9.47 -15.95 7.86
C GLU A 84 9.27 -16.69 9.19
N ILE A 85 8.26 -17.56 9.29
CA ILE A 85 8.06 -18.42 10.47
C ILE A 85 9.25 -19.35 10.67
N LYS A 86 9.81 -19.93 9.61
CA LYS A 86 11.03 -20.77 9.70
C LYS A 86 12.23 -20.00 10.26
N LYS A 87 12.29 -18.68 10.02
CA LYS A 87 13.33 -17.78 10.56
C LYS A 87 13.04 -17.32 12.00
N GLY A 88 11.91 -17.72 12.58
CA GLY A 88 11.51 -17.37 13.94
C GLY A 88 10.62 -16.12 14.06
N THR A 89 10.19 -15.53 12.94
CA THR A 89 9.26 -14.40 12.97
C THR A 89 7.87 -14.87 13.41
N ARG A 90 7.24 -14.14 14.31
CA ARG A 90 5.90 -14.48 14.80
C ARG A 90 4.84 -14.08 13.78
N LEU A 91 3.83 -14.93 13.57
CA LEU A 91 2.76 -14.71 12.60
C LEU A 91 2.05 -13.35 12.77
N ASN A 92 1.77 -12.95 14.01
CA ASN A 92 1.10 -11.68 14.29
C ASN A 92 1.92 -10.44 13.88
N GLN A 93 3.23 -10.55 13.88
CA GLN A 93 4.11 -9.45 13.45
C GLN A 93 3.97 -9.17 11.95
N ILE A 94 3.61 -10.20 11.17
CA ILE A 94 3.40 -10.07 9.72
C ILE A 94 1.93 -9.72 9.44
N MET A 95 1.01 -10.54 9.91
CA MET A 95 -0.40 -10.48 9.51
C MET A 95 -1.12 -9.20 9.96
N ARG A 96 -0.68 -8.56 11.04
CA ARG A 96 -1.24 -7.27 11.48
C ARG A 96 -1.14 -6.17 10.41
N HIS A 97 -0.19 -6.27 9.49
CA HIS A 97 0.02 -5.32 8.42
C HIS A 97 -0.82 -5.63 7.16
N THR A 98 -1.53 -6.76 7.12
CA THR A 98 -2.31 -7.22 5.98
C THR A 98 -3.82 -7.06 6.15
N LEU A 99 -4.26 -6.52 7.29
CA LEU A 99 -5.67 -6.38 7.63
C LEU A 99 -6.47 -5.56 6.62
N GLY A 100 -5.82 -4.62 5.94
CA GLY A 100 -6.43 -3.76 4.94
C GLY A 100 -6.50 -4.36 3.51
N LEU A 101 -5.98 -5.56 3.28
CA LEU A 101 -5.88 -6.14 1.93
C LEU A 101 -7.23 -6.21 1.19
N PHE A 102 -8.32 -6.48 1.92
CA PHE A 102 -9.68 -6.53 1.37
C PHE A 102 -10.50 -5.27 1.66
N HIS A 103 -9.85 -4.16 1.99
CA HIS A 103 -10.54 -2.89 2.24
C HIS A 103 -11.47 -2.53 1.07
N GLY A 104 -12.73 -2.14 1.39
CA GLY A 104 -13.74 -1.79 0.40
C GLY A 104 -14.39 -2.98 -0.33
N GLN A 105 -14.03 -4.23 0.00
CA GLN A 105 -14.61 -5.43 -0.59
C GLN A 105 -15.62 -6.10 0.35
N THR A 106 -16.57 -6.82 -0.24
CA THR A 106 -17.47 -7.70 0.52
C THR A 106 -16.61 -8.74 1.26
N GLY A 107 -16.88 -8.94 2.55
CA GLY A 107 -16.09 -9.86 3.38
C GLY A 107 -14.88 -9.24 4.06
N SER A 108 -14.59 -7.95 3.85
CA SER A 108 -13.49 -7.24 4.51
C SER A 108 -13.52 -7.35 6.04
N SER A 109 -14.70 -7.25 6.64
CA SER A 109 -14.87 -7.39 8.10
C SER A 109 -14.58 -8.81 8.57
N PHE A 110 -14.97 -9.81 7.79
CA PHE A 110 -14.66 -11.22 8.07
C PHE A 110 -13.15 -11.47 8.03
N TRP A 111 -12.45 -10.97 7.02
CA TRP A 111 -11.00 -11.06 6.89
C TRP A 111 -10.29 -10.48 8.13
N LYS A 112 -10.64 -9.25 8.51
CA LYS A 112 -10.05 -8.59 9.68
C LYS A 112 -10.29 -9.36 10.97
N ARG A 113 -11.53 -9.78 11.21
CA ARG A 113 -11.90 -10.53 12.41
C ARG A 113 -11.22 -11.89 12.46
N TYR A 114 -11.27 -12.65 11.38
CA TYR A 114 -10.63 -13.96 11.29
C TYR A 114 -9.13 -13.89 11.60
N LEU A 115 -8.42 -12.94 11.00
CA LEU A 115 -7.00 -12.76 11.27
C LEU A 115 -6.76 -12.34 12.73
N SER A 116 -7.52 -11.38 13.25
CA SER A 116 -7.34 -10.89 14.62
C SER A 116 -7.57 -11.98 15.67
N GLU A 117 -8.54 -12.85 15.46
CA GLU A 117 -8.85 -13.98 16.35
C GLU A 117 -7.82 -15.11 16.25
N ASN A 118 -7.32 -15.40 15.05
CA ASN A 118 -6.46 -16.56 14.82
C ASN A 118 -4.97 -16.27 14.84
N MET A 119 -4.53 -15.03 14.63
CA MET A 119 -3.12 -14.65 14.74
C MET A 119 -2.51 -14.96 16.13
N LEU A 120 -3.32 -14.92 17.17
CA LEU A 120 -2.89 -15.17 18.54
C LEU A 120 -2.94 -16.66 18.90
N SER A 121 -3.88 -17.42 18.32
CA SER A 121 -4.05 -18.85 18.61
C SER A 121 -2.94 -19.71 17.99
N LEU A 122 -2.35 -19.30 16.89
CA LEU A 122 -1.23 -20.00 16.26
C LEU A 122 0.12 -19.84 16.98
N ILE A 123 0.16 -19.02 18.05
CA ILE A 123 1.35 -18.86 18.90
C ILE A 123 1.56 -20.07 19.81
N HIS A 124 0.57 -20.95 19.97
CA HIS A 124 0.59 -22.11 20.86
C HIS A 124 0.88 -23.45 20.14
N ILE A 125 1.27 -23.42 18.88
CA ILE A 125 1.66 -24.62 18.14
C ILE A 125 3.17 -24.73 18.02
#